data_d254b580c558cd0db32edc4c04dc70ad
#
_entry.id   d254b580c558cd0db32edc4c04dc70ad
#
_cell.length_a   1.000
_cell.length_b   1.000
_cell.length_c   1.000
_cell.angle_alpha   90.00
_cell.angle_beta   90.00
_cell.angle_gamma   90.00
#
_symmetry.space_group_name_H-M   'P 1'
#
loop_
_entity.id
_entity.type
_entity.pdbx_description
1 polymer ?
#
loop_
_entity_poly.entity_id
_entity_poly.type
_entity_poly.pdbx_seq_one_letter_code
_entity_poly.pdbx_strand_id
1 'polypeptide(L)'
;MASALPAHPDLEHLRREAKLLLGQLRGREPAALARLAAHAPGLGVSLSTAQLVVAREYGFTSWAQLKTLVTRMSAGGVRYDRIGHGYSAQRRADPRIAAAVHHALGDARTVVNVGAGTGSYEPTDRPVIPVEPSTAMTLQRDPALPPAVLGVAESLPLADGTADAAMAVMTMHHWADIDRGLAELIRVARRRVVLLTIDTDVAVSTWLFREYIPEAAERDRREFPAVPRLLAILGSSARVLTVPVPADCTDGFALALWNRPEMVLDPAVRAATSGFARMDPAREAAAVDRLARDLADGSWDRRNGHLRGRPEFDIGLRLIVAELARAELG
;
A
#
# COMPACT_ATOMS: atom_id res chain seq x y z
N MET A 1 -14.99 7.05 23.90
CA MET A 1 -14.87 6.54 22.51
C MET A 1 -14.06 7.56 21.73
N ALA A 2 -13.10 7.13 20.92
CA ALA A 2 -12.36 8.04 20.03
C ALA A 2 -13.31 8.65 18.99
N SER A 3 -13.15 9.94 18.70
CA SER A 3 -13.87 10.61 17.62
C SER A 3 -13.33 10.13 16.28
N ALA A 4 -14.20 9.89 15.30
CA ALA A 4 -13.76 9.57 13.95
C ALA A 4 -13.15 10.82 13.28
N LEU A 5 -12.05 10.65 12.56
CA LEU A 5 -11.54 11.72 11.69
C LEU A 5 -12.59 12.04 10.60
N PRO A 6 -12.72 13.33 10.19
CA PRO A 6 -13.52 13.68 9.02
C PRO A 6 -13.08 12.90 7.77
N ALA A 7 -13.99 12.68 6.83
CA ALA A 7 -13.67 12.01 5.56
C ALA A 7 -12.55 12.71 4.76
N HIS A 8 -12.43 14.01 4.90
CA HIS A 8 -11.34 14.83 4.33
C HIS A 8 -10.66 15.64 5.45
N PRO A 9 -9.78 15.00 6.24
CA PRO A 9 -9.11 15.68 7.33
C PRO A 9 -8.12 16.70 6.77
N ASP A 10 -8.17 17.91 7.33
CA ASP A 10 -7.26 19.02 6.97
C ASP A 10 -6.34 19.33 8.16
N LEU A 11 -5.04 19.33 7.89
CA LEU A 11 -4.02 19.61 8.89
C LEU A 11 -4.16 21.03 9.47
N GLU A 12 -4.56 22.01 8.67
CA GLU A 12 -4.80 23.38 9.15
C GLU A 12 -6.02 23.44 10.07
N HIS A 13 -7.06 22.65 9.79
CA HIS A 13 -8.20 22.51 10.68
C HIS A 13 -7.76 21.94 12.06
N LEU A 14 -7.01 20.85 12.05
CA LEU A 14 -6.50 20.24 13.29
C LEU A 14 -5.56 21.15 14.08
N ARG A 15 -4.74 21.94 13.39
CA ARG A 15 -3.90 22.97 14.04
C ARG A 15 -4.74 24.06 14.69
N ARG A 16 -5.83 24.51 14.05
CA ARG A 16 -6.77 25.49 14.62
C ARG A 16 -7.47 24.91 15.84
N GLU A 17 -7.91 23.66 15.77
CA GLU A 17 -8.53 22.95 16.90
C GLU A 17 -7.58 22.88 18.10
N ALA A 18 -6.32 22.51 17.91
CA ALA A 18 -5.33 22.47 18.97
C ALA A 18 -5.04 23.87 19.57
N LYS A 19 -5.00 24.93 18.72
CA LYS A 19 -4.84 26.30 19.19
C LYS A 19 -6.05 26.80 19.99
N LEU A 20 -7.27 26.45 19.53
CA LEU A 20 -8.50 26.77 20.25
C LEU A 20 -8.51 26.10 21.63
N LEU A 21 -8.22 24.79 21.67
CA LEU A 21 -8.12 24.06 22.93
C LEU A 21 -7.07 24.69 23.87
N LEU A 22 -5.90 25.10 23.36
CA LEU A 22 -4.90 25.80 24.16
C LEU A 22 -5.44 27.11 24.76
N GLY A 23 -6.21 27.90 23.99
CA GLY A 23 -6.88 29.12 24.46
C GLY A 23 -7.83 28.81 25.61
N GLN A 24 -8.68 27.80 25.43
CA GLN A 24 -9.66 27.34 26.43
C GLN A 24 -8.97 26.80 27.70
N LEU A 25 -7.89 26.06 27.58
CA LEU A 25 -7.08 25.57 28.71
C LEU A 25 -6.46 26.74 29.51
N ARG A 26 -5.94 27.77 28.83
CA ARG A 26 -5.44 28.98 29.47
C ARG A 26 -6.54 29.78 30.16
N GLY A 27 -7.75 29.79 29.58
CA GLY A 27 -8.95 30.36 30.19
C GLY A 27 -9.55 29.51 31.32
N ARG A 28 -8.96 28.33 31.62
CA ARG A 28 -9.44 27.39 32.61
C ARG A 28 -10.89 26.94 32.41
N GLU A 29 -11.33 26.81 31.15
CA GLU A 29 -12.67 26.35 30.85
C GLU A 29 -12.85 24.90 31.33
N PRO A 30 -13.95 24.60 32.08
CA PRO A 30 -14.14 23.27 32.68
C PRO A 30 -14.12 22.13 31.67
N ALA A 31 -14.73 22.31 30.49
CA ALA A 31 -14.75 21.30 29.42
C ALA A 31 -13.35 21.01 28.86
N ALA A 32 -12.52 22.04 28.68
CA ALA A 32 -11.14 21.87 28.21
C ALA A 32 -10.25 21.16 29.24
N LEU A 33 -10.43 21.49 30.52
CA LEU A 33 -9.73 20.80 31.61
C LEU A 33 -10.14 19.33 31.71
N ALA A 34 -11.41 19.00 31.51
CA ALA A 34 -11.87 17.62 31.46
C ALA A 34 -11.23 16.85 30.29
N ARG A 35 -11.12 17.45 29.08
CA ARG A 35 -10.40 16.86 27.93
C ARG A 35 -8.92 16.61 28.25
N LEU A 36 -8.25 17.58 28.87
CA LEU A 36 -6.87 17.44 29.31
C LEU A 36 -6.69 16.28 30.30
N ALA A 37 -7.55 16.21 31.32
CA ALA A 37 -7.49 15.15 32.32
C ALA A 37 -7.74 13.76 31.72
N ALA A 38 -8.65 13.65 30.75
CA ALA A 38 -8.99 12.39 30.09
C ALA A 38 -7.88 11.90 29.14
N HIS A 39 -7.21 12.81 28.43
CA HIS A 39 -6.33 12.44 27.33
C HIS A 39 -4.84 12.73 27.58
N ALA A 40 -4.50 13.60 28.53
CA ALA A 40 -3.11 13.95 28.85
C ALA A 40 -2.93 14.27 30.37
N PRO A 41 -3.30 13.34 31.28
CA PRO A 41 -3.25 13.59 32.69
C PRO A 41 -1.83 13.94 33.18
N GLY A 42 -1.71 14.90 34.08
CA GLY A 42 -0.43 15.31 34.67
C GLY A 42 0.43 16.20 33.76
N LEU A 43 0.05 16.49 32.54
CA LEU A 43 0.80 17.38 31.66
C LEU A 43 0.36 18.85 31.87
N GLY A 44 1.34 19.76 31.78
CA GLY A 44 1.11 21.21 31.84
C GLY A 44 0.43 21.75 30.57
N VAL A 45 -0.17 22.94 30.69
CA VAL A 45 -0.84 23.63 29.56
C VAL A 45 0.18 24.19 28.59
N SER A 46 0.29 23.56 27.43
CA SER A 46 1.16 23.96 26.33
C SER A 46 0.52 23.62 24.97
N LEU A 47 1.05 24.16 23.87
CA LEU A 47 0.59 23.82 22.54
C LEU A 47 0.81 22.33 22.24
N SER A 48 1.95 21.77 22.62
CA SER A 48 2.25 20.35 22.46
C SER A 48 1.29 19.45 23.23
N THR A 49 0.87 19.86 24.43
CA THR A 49 -0.13 19.16 25.22
C THR A 49 -1.51 19.23 24.55
N ALA A 50 -1.93 20.40 24.08
CA ALA A 50 -3.20 20.55 23.36
C ALA A 50 -3.20 19.71 22.05
N GLN A 51 -2.11 19.69 21.32
CA GLN A 51 -1.92 18.83 20.16
C GLN A 51 -2.01 17.33 20.51
N LEU A 52 -1.42 16.93 21.65
CA LEU A 52 -1.50 15.55 22.12
C LEU A 52 -2.93 15.16 22.49
N VAL A 53 -3.67 16.05 23.16
CA VAL A 53 -5.08 15.81 23.50
C VAL A 53 -5.91 15.60 22.23
N VAL A 54 -5.82 16.52 21.27
CA VAL A 54 -6.50 16.38 19.98
C VAL A 54 -6.14 15.08 19.27
N ALA A 55 -4.84 14.73 19.24
CA ALA A 55 -4.41 13.47 18.60
C ALA A 55 -5.04 12.25 19.29
N ARG A 56 -5.09 12.23 20.63
CA ARG A 56 -5.65 11.11 21.39
C ARG A 56 -7.17 11.00 21.30
N GLU A 57 -7.86 12.12 21.14
CA GLU A 57 -9.30 12.13 20.87
C GLU A 57 -9.64 11.49 19.51
N TYR A 58 -8.76 11.63 18.53
CA TYR A 58 -8.85 10.93 17.24
C TYR A 58 -8.21 9.52 17.26
N GLY A 59 -7.83 9.01 18.42
CA GLY A 59 -7.29 7.64 18.56
C GLY A 59 -5.79 7.49 18.29
N PHE A 60 -5.05 8.59 18.14
CA PHE A 60 -3.59 8.55 17.86
C PHE A 60 -2.79 8.73 19.14
N THR A 61 -1.67 8.03 19.26
CA THR A 61 -0.80 8.13 20.45
C THR A 61 0.02 9.42 20.46
N SER A 62 0.18 10.11 19.33
CA SER A 62 0.92 11.38 19.23
C SER A 62 0.41 12.28 18.09
N TRP A 63 0.68 13.58 18.24
CA TRP A 63 0.43 14.57 17.17
C TRP A 63 1.22 14.29 15.89
N ALA A 64 2.42 13.76 16.01
CA ALA A 64 3.25 13.40 14.87
C ALA A 64 2.58 12.30 14.02
N GLN A 65 1.98 11.31 14.65
CA GLN A 65 1.23 10.24 13.97
C GLN A 65 -0.02 10.79 13.26
N LEU A 66 -0.84 11.58 13.96
CA LEU A 66 -2.02 12.22 13.36
C LEU A 66 -1.62 13.10 12.18
N LYS A 67 -0.58 13.93 12.32
CA LYS A 67 -0.05 14.77 11.26
C LYS A 67 0.40 13.94 10.04
N THR A 68 1.15 12.87 10.27
CA THR A 68 1.63 11.99 9.19
C THR A 68 0.47 11.37 8.43
N LEU A 69 -0.55 10.86 9.12
CA LEU A 69 -1.74 10.32 8.48
C LEU A 69 -2.42 11.38 7.61
N VAL A 70 -2.76 12.54 8.19
CA VAL A 70 -3.50 13.59 7.47
C VAL A 70 -2.72 14.12 6.27
N THR A 71 -1.40 14.33 6.42
CA THR A 71 -0.55 14.73 5.29
C THR A 71 -0.56 13.68 4.17
N ARG A 72 -0.58 12.40 4.51
CA ARG A 72 -0.63 11.31 3.55
C ARG A 72 -1.99 11.13 2.91
N MET A 73 -3.07 11.25 3.68
CA MET A 73 -4.41 11.24 3.13
C MET A 73 -4.57 12.36 2.09
N SER A 74 -4.04 13.55 2.38
CA SER A 74 -4.02 14.67 1.42
C SER A 74 -3.14 14.40 0.20
N ALA A 75 -1.95 13.85 0.39
CA ALA A 75 -1.02 13.51 -0.70
C ALA A 75 -1.49 12.27 -1.50
N GLY A 76 -2.07 11.29 -0.83
CA GLY A 76 -2.65 10.09 -1.44
C GLY A 76 -3.88 10.42 -2.26
N GLY A 77 -4.79 11.29 -1.73
CA GLY A 77 -5.95 11.79 -2.46
C GLY A 77 -5.54 12.44 -3.80
N VAL A 78 -4.60 13.37 -3.76
CA VAL A 78 -4.08 14.03 -4.99
C VAL A 78 -3.43 13.03 -5.97
N ARG A 79 -2.80 11.96 -5.47
CA ARG A 79 -2.16 10.93 -6.30
C ARG A 79 -3.19 10.00 -6.95
N TYR A 80 -4.19 9.56 -6.20
CA TYR A 80 -5.22 8.64 -6.67
C TYR A 80 -6.39 9.33 -7.37
N ASP A 81 -6.67 10.60 -7.09
CA ASP A 81 -7.66 11.40 -7.84
C ASP A 81 -7.24 11.59 -9.31
N ARG A 82 -5.93 11.58 -9.61
CA ARG A 82 -5.42 11.62 -10.99
C ARG A 82 -5.44 10.24 -11.70
N ILE A 83 -5.29 9.16 -10.96
CA ILE A 83 -5.22 7.79 -11.50
C ILE A 83 -6.61 7.12 -11.43
N GLY A 84 -7.52 7.63 -10.60
CA GLY A 84 -8.71 6.94 -10.11
C GLY A 84 -9.82 6.68 -11.13
N HIS A 85 -9.99 7.50 -12.16
CA HIS A 85 -11.01 7.27 -13.17
C HIS A 85 -10.52 6.24 -14.20
N GLY A 86 -10.78 4.96 -13.97
CA GLY A 86 -10.38 3.84 -14.82
C GLY A 86 -9.40 2.86 -14.16
N TYR A 87 -8.83 3.20 -13.01
CA TYR A 87 -7.91 2.33 -12.29
C TYR A 87 -8.55 0.98 -11.92
N SER A 88 -9.74 0.99 -11.37
CA SER A 88 -10.47 -0.23 -10.97
C SER A 88 -10.90 -1.10 -12.16
N ALA A 89 -11.09 -0.53 -13.35
CA ALA A 89 -11.48 -1.30 -14.53
C ALA A 89 -10.32 -2.16 -15.08
N GLN A 90 -9.08 -1.70 -14.96
CA GLN A 90 -7.87 -2.36 -15.45
C GLN A 90 -7.14 -3.18 -14.37
N ARG A 91 -7.38 -2.86 -13.09
CA ARG A 91 -6.73 -3.48 -11.94
C ARG A 91 -7.67 -4.49 -11.29
N ARG A 92 -7.79 -5.65 -11.94
CA ARG A 92 -8.56 -6.80 -11.43
C ARG A 92 -7.60 -7.86 -10.91
N ALA A 93 -7.76 -8.24 -9.64
CA ALA A 93 -6.95 -9.32 -9.08
C ALA A 93 -6.98 -10.57 -9.99
N ASP A 94 -5.79 -11.04 -10.39
CA ASP A 94 -5.71 -12.32 -11.10
C ASP A 94 -6.00 -13.46 -10.11
N PRO A 95 -6.94 -14.37 -10.43
CA PRO A 95 -7.35 -15.41 -9.50
C PRO A 95 -6.21 -16.37 -9.11
N ARG A 96 -5.21 -16.57 -9.97
CA ARG A 96 -4.05 -17.43 -9.69
C ARG A 96 -3.08 -16.76 -8.72
N ILE A 97 -2.86 -15.45 -8.88
CA ILE A 97 -2.07 -14.66 -7.92
C ILE A 97 -2.83 -14.55 -6.59
N ALA A 98 -4.16 -14.33 -6.63
CA ALA A 98 -4.99 -14.34 -5.43
C ALA A 98 -4.91 -15.67 -4.70
N ALA A 99 -5.00 -16.80 -5.43
CA ALA A 99 -4.86 -18.13 -4.84
C ALA A 99 -3.50 -18.33 -4.15
N ALA A 100 -2.40 -17.83 -4.73
CA ALA A 100 -1.09 -17.89 -4.09
C ALA A 100 -1.04 -17.07 -2.78
N VAL A 101 -1.62 -15.87 -2.75
CA VAL A 101 -1.73 -15.04 -1.55
C VAL A 101 -2.59 -15.74 -0.49
N HIS A 102 -3.77 -16.22 -0.88
CA HIS A 102 -4.69 -16.91 0.04
C HIS A 102 -4.09 -18.22 0.60
N HIS A 103 -3.38 -18.97 -0.23
CA HIS A 103 -2.65 -20.16 0.23
C HIS A 103 -1.55 -19.80 1.24
N ALA A 104 -0.86 -18.70 1.05
CA ALA A 104 0.16 -18.20 1.97
C ALA A 104 -0.41 -17.77 3.34
N LEU A 105 -1.66 -17.34 3.40
CA LEU A 105 -2.36 -17.07 4.66
C LEU A 105 -2.62 -18.33 5.49
N GLY A 106 -2.60 -19.51 4.86
CA GLY A 106 -2.74 -20.83 5.53
C GLY A 106 -4.03 -20.92 6.35
N ASP A 107 -3.89 -21.41 7.57
CA ASP A 107 -4.98 -21.61 8.54
C ASP A 107 -5.36 -20.35 9.35
N ALA A 108 -4.86 -19.19 9.00
CA ALA A 108 -5.26 -17.93 9.63
C ALA A 108 -6.78 -17.72 9.49
N ARG A 109 -7.47 -17.55 10.60
CA ARG A 109 -8.93 -17.37 10.63
C ARG A 109 -9.33 -15.91 10.45
N THR A 110 -8.45 -14.98 10.80
CA THR A 110 -8.66 -13.53 10.70
C THR A 110 -7.44 -12.88 10.08
N VAL A 111 -7.63 -11.85 9.24
CA VAL A 111 -6.57 -11.18 8.49
C VAL A 111 -6.70 -9.67 8.63
N VAL A 112 -5.59 -8.98 8.90
CA VAL A 112 -5.47 -7.53 8.67
C VAL A 112 -4.86 -7.31 7.30
N ASN A 113 -5.51 -6.52 6.43
CA ASN A 113 -4.94 -6.11 5.15
C ASN A 113 -4.52 -4.64 5.22
N VAL A 114 -3.20 -4.37 5.15
CA VAL A 114 -2.62 -3.03 5.28
C VAL A 114 -2.30 -2.44 3.92
N GLY A 115 -2.84 -1.24 3.64
CA GLY A 115 -2.85 -0.64 2.32
C GLY A 115 -3.86 -1.35 1.42
N ALA A 116 -5.05 -1.54 1.96
CA ALA A 116 -6.09 -2.40 1.38
C ALA A 116 -6.64 -1.89 0.04
N GLY A 117 -6.49 -0.60 -0.23
CA GLY A 117 -6.98 0.00 -1.47
C GLY A 117 -8.46 -0.29 -1.72
N THR A 118 -8.78 -0.71 -2.93
CA THR A 118 -10.13 -1.13 -3.35
C THR A 118 -10.51 -2.55 -2.90
N GLY A 119 -9.60 -3.28 -2.22
CA GLY A 119 -9.85 -4.65 -1.75
C GLY A 119 -9.32 -5.75 -2.66
N SER A 120 -8.47 -5.42 -3.64
CA SER A 120 -7.82 -6.42 -4.50
C SER A 120 -7.06 -7.45 -3.67
N TYR A 121 -7.18 -8.74 -4.04
CA TYR A 121 -6.53 -9.87 -3.37
C TYR A 121 -7.00 -10.16 -1.93
N GLU A 122 -8.03 -9.48 -1.41
CA GLU A 122 -8.62 -9.85 -0.11
C GLU A 122 -9.29 -11.23 -0.18
N PRO A 123 -9.05 -12.12 0.80
CA PRO A 123 -9.78 -13.37 0.88
C PRO A 123 -11.25 -13.11 1.24
N THR A 124 -12.16 -13.87 0.63
CA THR A 124 -13.61 -13.79 0.90
C THR A 124 -14.12 -14.92 1.77
N ASP A 125 -13.27 -15.89 2.10
CA ASP A 125 -13.58 -17.08 2.89
C ASP A 125 -13.36 -16.88 4.41
N ARG A 126 -12.87 -15.71 4.81
CA ARG A 126 -12.54 -15.37 6.20
C ARG A 126 -12.67 -13.88 6.48
N PRO A 127 -12.89 -13.48 7.76
CA PRO A 127 -12.92 -12.07 8.14
C PRO A 127 -11.62 -11.34 7.82
N VAL A 128 -11.74 -10.17 7.16
CA VAL A 128 -10.66 -9.25 6.88
C VAL A 128 -10.92 -7.91 7.58
N ILE A 129 -9.90 -7.34 8.18
CA ILE A 129 -9.87 -5.97 8.70
C ILE A 129 -9.00 -5.16 7.74
N PRO A 130 -9.58 -4.45 6.76
CA PRO A 130 -8.82 -3.64 5.84
C PRO A 130 -8.41 -2.31 6.48
N VAL A 131 -7.16 -1.89 6.31
CA VAL A 131 -6.65 -0.58 6.73
C VAL A 131 -6.13 0.15 5.51
N GLU A 132 -6.66 1.36 5.26
CA GLU A 132 -6.33 2.16 4.07
C GLU A 132 -6.25 3.65 4.41
N PRO A 133 -5.18 4.37 4.03
CA PRO A 133 -5.06 5.80 4.29
C PRO A 133 -5.86 6.68 3.30
N SER A 134 -6.18 6.18 2.10
CA SER A 134 -6.86 6.96 1.06
C SER A 134 -8.38 6.80 1.12
N THR A 135 -9.09 7.90 1.41
CA THR A 135 -10.56 7.92 1.34
C THR A 135 -11.06 7.70 -0.08
N ALA A 136 -10.34 8.19 -1.09
CA ALA A 136 -10.70 7.97 -2.50
C ALA A 136 -10.68 6.48 -2.87
N MET A 137 -9.72 5.72 -2.33
CA MET A 137 -9.65 4.27 -2.53
C MET A 137 -10.73 3.53 -1.75
N THR A 138 -11.02 3.96 -0.52
CA THR A 138 -12.07 3.33 0.30
C THR A 138 -13.46 3.51 -0.31
N LEU A 139 -13.73 4.64 -0.96
CA LEU A 139 -14.99 4.90 -1.67
C LEU A 139 -15.17 4.06 -2.95
N GLN A 140 -14.09 3.51 -3.50
CA GLN A 140 -14.12 2.64 -4.69
C GLN A 140 -14.16 1.15 -4.33
N ARG A 141 -14.17 0.81 -3.04
CA ARG A 141 -14.30 -0.60 -2.60
C ARG A 141 -15.66 -1.15 -2.98
N ASP A 142 -15.66 -2.44 -3.34
CA ASP A 142 -16.91 -3.16 -3.54
C ASP A 142 -17.74 -3.12 -2.23
N PRO A 143 -19.01 -2.69 -2.26
CA PRO A 143 -19.89 -2.68 -1.07
C PRO A 143 -20.04 -4.06 -0.40
N ALA A 144 -19.78 -5.15 -1.11
CA ALA A 144 -19.77 -6.49 -0.54
C ALA A 144 -18.56 -6.78 0.35
N LEU A 145 -17.49 -5.99 0.23
CA LEU A 145 -16.29 -6.11 1.07
C LEU A 145 -16.45 -5.33 2.39
N PRO A 146 -15.74 -5.73 3.46
CA PRO A 146 -15.72 -4.98 4.70
C PRO A 146 -15.26 -3.54 4.49
N PRO A 147 -15.88 -2.55 5.17
CA PRO A 147 -15.44 -1.16 5.11
C PRO A 147 -14.01 -1.03 5.67
N ALA A 148 -13.18 -0.22 5.02
CA ALA A 148 -11.81 -0.01 5.47
C ALA A 148 -11.74 0.94 6.67
N VAL A 149 -10.88 0.59 7.62
CA VAL A 149 -10.46 1.47 8.72
C VAL A 149 -9.44 2.47 8.17
N LEU A 150 -9.62 3.75 8.44
CA LEU A 150 -8.63 4.75 8.04
C LEU A 150 -7.37 4.64 8.90
N GLY A 151 -6.23 4.44 8.27
CA GLY A 151 -4.95 4.29 8.96
C GLY A 151 -3.77 4.20 8.01
N VAL A 152 -2.57 4.46 8.54
CA VAL A 152 -1.29 4.29 7.82
C VAL A 152 -0.55 3.08 8.36
N ALA A 153 0.27 2.46 7.52
CA ALA A 153 1.04 1.27 7.89
C ALA A 153 1.94 1.49 9.11
N GLU A 154 2.51 2.67 9.23
CA GLU A 154 3.45 3.04 10.30
C GLU A 154 2.81 3.31 11.67
N SER A 155 1.47 3.26 11.73
CA SER A 155 0.69 3.46 12.97
C SER A 155 -0.72 2.91 12.77
N LEU A 156 -0.85 1.59 12.88
CA LEU A 156 -2.14 0.94 12.71
C LEU A 156 -3.05 1.22 13.91
N PRO A 157 -4.32 1.63 13.68
CA PRO A 157 -5.27 1.89 14.75
C PRO A 157 -5.89 0.59 15.28
N LEU A 158 -5.06 -0.40 15.52
CA LEU A 158 -5.42 -1.75 15.94
C LEU A 158 -4.57 -2.16 17.14
N ALA A 159 -5.13 -2.97 18.03
CA ALA A 159 -4.40 -3.54 19.17
C ALA A 159 -3.40 -4.61 18.73
N ASP A 160 -2.45 -4.94 19.61
CA ASP A 160 -1.49 -6.02 19.42
C ASP A 160 -2.24 -7.34 19.24
N GLY A 161 -1.77 -8.17 18.32
CA GLY A 161 -2.36 -9.47 18.06
C GLY A 161 -3.84 -9.43 17.65
N THR A 162 -4.27 -8.39 16.94
CA THR A 162 -5.67 -8.24 16.52
C THR A 162 -6.14 -9.38 15.60
N ALA A 163 -5.28 -9.88 14.71
CA ALA A 163 -5.63 -10.94 13.78
C ALA A 163 -4.61 -12.07 13.78
N ASP A 164 -4.97 -13.22 13.20
CA ASP A 164 -4.05 -14.36 13.06
C ASP A 164 -2.93 -14.05 12.08
N ALA A 165 -3.25 -13.34 10.99
CA ALA A 165 -2.28 -12.89 10.02
C ALA A 165 -2.45 -11.42 9.67
N ALA A 166 -1.34 -10.79 9.27
CA ALA A 166 -1.35 -9.50 8.58
C ALA A 166 -0.79 -9.66 7.16
N MET A 167 -1.41 -8.98 6.21
CA MET A 167 -0.91 -8.97 4.83
C MET A 167 -0.75 -7.55 4.30
N ALA A 168 0.19 -7.40 3.37
CA ALA A 168 0.39 -6.18 2.58
C ALA A 168 0.66 -6.57 1.12
N VAL A 169 -0.22 -6.18 0.21
CA VAL A 169 -0.21 -6.61 -1.18
C VAL A 169 0.05 -5.41 -2.09
N MET A 170 1.22 -5.38 -2.72
CA MET A 170 1.63 -4.34 -3.68
C MET A 170 1.45 -2.89 -3.15
N THR A 171 1.72 -2.67 -1.87
CA THR A 171 1.47 -1.38 -1.20
C THR A 171 2.70 -0.78 -0.51
N MET A 172 3.69 -1.59 -0.13
CA MET A 172 4.82 -1.15 0.70
C MET A 172 5.65 0.00 0.09
N HIS A 173 5.73 0.09 -1.24
CA HIS A 173 6.40 1.19 -1.94
C HIS A 173 5.69 2.56 -1.78
N HIS A 174 4.55 2.57 -1.10
CA HIS A 174 3.84 3.78 -0.70
C HIS A 174 4.08 4.16 0.77
N TRP A 175 4.73 3.31 1.57
CA TRP A 175 4.98 3.60 2.97
C TRP A 175 6.13 4.60 3.14
N ALA A 176 6.05 5.49 4.15
CA ALA A 176 7.13 6.42 4.42
C ALA A 176 8.29 5.78 5.16
N ASP A 177 7.94 4.79 5.99
CA ASP A 177 8.88 4.10 6.86
C ASP A 177 8.56 2.60 6.82
N ILE A 178 9.33 1.87 6.02
CA ILE A 178 9.17 0.42 5.82
C ILE A 178 9.38 -0.34 7.13
N ASP A 179 10.41 0.02 7.88
CA ASP A 179 10.78 -0.69 9.12
C ASP A 179 9.66 -0.57 10.15
N ARG A 180 9.11 0.63 10.28
CA ARG A 180 7.99 0.88 11.18
C ARG A 180 6.70 0.22 10.70
N GLY A 181 6.41 0.26 9.41
CA GLY A 181 5.24 -0.42 8.84
C GLY A 181 5.30 -1.93 9.07
N LEU A 182 6.45 -2.55 8.85
CA LEU A 182 6.65 -3.98 9.12
C LEU A 182 6.56 -4.30 10.62
N ALA A 183 7.10 -3.44 11.49
CA ALA A 183 6.95 -3.62 12.93
C ALA A 183 5.47 -3.59 13.36
N GLU A 184 4.66 -2.71 12.75
CA GLU A 184 3.23 -2.66 12.99
C GLU A 184 2.50 -3.92 12.47
N LEU A 185 2.86 -4.43 11.27
CA LEU A 185 2.31 -5.70 10.78
C LEU A 185 2.61 -6.86 11.74
N ILE A 186 3.86 -6.94 12.23
CA ILE A 186 4.27 -7.95 13.21
C ILE A 186 3.49 -7.77 14.51
N ARG A 187 3.30 -6.53 14.97
CA ARG A 187 2.57 -6.23 16.21
C ARG A 187 1.10 -6.67 16.16
N VAL A 188 0.40 -6.41 15.06
CA VAL A 188 -1.03 -6.71 14.93
C VAL A 188 -1.32 -8.18 14.58
N ALA A 189 -0.33 -8.90 14.04
CA ALA A 189 -0.47 -10.31 13.69
C ALA A 189 -0.05 -11.22 14.86
N ARG A 190 -0.84 -12.25 15.13
CA ARG A 190 -0.49 -13.27 16.14
C ARG A 190 0.47 -14.34 15.62
N ARG A 191 0.42 -14.67 14.34
CA ARG A 191 1.05 -15.89 13.83
C ARG A 191 1.81 -15.71 12.52
N ARG A 192 1.38 -14.82 11.65
CA ARG A 192 1.90 -14.80 10.28
C ARG A 192 1.85 -13.41 9.64
N VAL A 193 2.91 -13.09 8.88
CA VAL A 193 2.94 -11.94 7.97
C VAL A 193 3.08 -12.44 6.54
N VAL A 194 2.28 -11.90 5.63
CA VAL A 194 2.27 -12.22 4.19
C VAL A 194 2.44 -10.93 3.39
N LEU A 195 3.50 -10.85 2.58
CA LEU A 195 3.79 -9.68 1.75
C LEU A 195 3.83 -10.10 0.29
N LEU A 196 3.10 -9.39 -0.59
CA LEU A 196 3.28 -9.48 -2.04
C LEU A 196 3.97 -8.20 -2.53
N THR A 197 5.12 -8.33 -3.20
CA THR A 197 5.94 -7.22 -3.65
C THR A 197 6.67 -7.55 -4.95
N ILE A 198 7.36 -6.57 -5.51
CA ILE A 198 8.23 -6.74 -6.68
C ILE A 198 9.70 -6.76 -6.21
N ASP A 199 10.40 -7.79 -6.63
CA ASP A 199 11.86 -7.86 -6.63
C ASP A 199 12.38 -7.04 -7.82
N THR A 200 12.82 -5.84 -7.54
CA THR A 200 13.24 -4.90 -8.57
C THR A 200 14.50 -5.34 -9.31
N ASP A 201 15.36 -6.19 -8.72
CA ASP A 201 16.55 -6.70 -9.38
C ASP A 201 16.19 -7.66 -10.53
N VAL A 202 15.07 -8.39 -10.39
CA VAL A 202 14.51 -9.20 -11.47
C VAL A 202 13.70 -8.34 -12.44
N ALA A 203 12.84 -7.49 -11.92
CA ALA A 203 11.91 -6.66 -12.70
C ALA A 203 12.61 -5.78 -13.74
N VAL A 204 13.76 -5.20 -13.40
CA VAL A 204 14.54 -4.33 -14.32
C VAL A 204 15.10 -5.07 -15.52
N SER A 205 15.22 -6.40 -15.46
CA SER A 205 15.66 -7.22 -16.60
C SER A 205 14.56 -7.48 -17.63
N THR A 206 13.29 -7.20 -17.29
CA THR A 206 12.17 -7.35 -18.25
C THR A 206 12.33 -6.39 -19.41
N TRP A 207 11.87 -6.82 -20.60
CA TRP A 207 12.04 -6.03 -21.81
C TRP A 207 11.46 -4.62 -21.71
N LEU A 208 10.32 -4.45 -21.04
CA LEU A 208 9.66 -3.15 -20.92
C LEU A 208 10.54 -2.16 -20.15
N PHE A 209 11.04 -2.57 -18.98
CA PHE A 209 11.91 -1.73 -18.14
C PHE A 209 13.29 -1.55 -18.77
N ARG A 210 13.90 -2.63 -19.25
CA ARG A 210 15.25 -2.59 -19.82
C ARG A 210 15.32 -1.75 -21.10
N GLU A 211 14.32 -1.88 -21.99
CA GLU A 211 14.43 -1.35 -23.35
C GLU A 211 13.64 -0.06 -23.58
N TYR A 212 12.51 0.14 -22.88
CA TYR A 212 11.59 1.23 -23.21
C TYR A 212 11.42 2.28 -22.12
N ILE A 213 11.34 1.86 -20.86
CA ILE A 213 11.09 2.78 -19.72
C ILE A 213 12.10 2.60 -18.56
N PRO A 214 13.42 2.70 -18.81
CA PRO A 214 14.45 2.48 -17.77
C PRO A 214 14.32 3.45 -16.58
N GLU A 215 13.80 4.65 -16.80
CA GLU A 215 13.60 5.62 -15.70
C GLU A 215 12.50 5.14 -14.73
N ALA A 216 11.49 4.41 -15.22
CA ALA A 216 10.49 3.79 -14.35
C ALA A 216 11.14 2.68 -13.51
N ALA A 217 12.03 1.88 -14.10
CA ALA A 217 12.79 0.86 -13.39
C ALA A 217 13.67 1.46 -12.27
N GLU A 218 14.39 2.56 -12.57
CA GLU A 218 15.20 3.27 -11.58
C GLU A 218 14.38 3.88 -10.45
N ARG A 219 13.19 4.38 -10.75
CA ARG A 219 12.25 4.88 -9.74
C ARG A 219 11.76 3.73 -8.85
N ASP A 220 11.36 2.62 -9.45
CA ASP A 220 10.85 1.46 -8.72
C ASP A 220 11.93 0.87 -7.80
N ARG A 221 13.21 0.84 -8.23
CA ARG A 221 14.33 0.45 -7.36
C ARG A 221 14.48 1.31 -6.10
N ARG A 222 14.13 2.59 -6.18
CA ARG A 222 14.18 3.49 -5.02
C ARG A 222 12.94 3.39 -4.13
N GLU A 223 11.79 3.05 -4.70
CA GLU A 223 10.51 3.04 -4.00
C GLU A 223 10.17 1.67 -3.40
N PHE A 224 10.47 0.59 -4.09
CA PHE A 224 10.22 -0.75 -3.57
C PHE A 224 11.31 -1.17 -2.58
N PRO A 225 10.94 -1.71 -1.42
CA PRO A 225 11.92 -2.24 -0.49
C PRO A 225 12.60 -3.49 -1.10
N ALA A 226 13.93 -3.55 -1.00
CA ALA A 226 14.69 -4.71 -1.46
C ALA A 226 14.29 -5.97 -0.67
N VAL A 227 14.12 -7.10 -1.37
CA VAL A 227 13.72 -8.37 -0.75
C VAL A 227 14.65 -8.79 0.41
N PRO A 228 15.99 -8.68 0.31
CA PRO A 228 16.88 -9.00 1.43
C PRO A 228 16.63 -8.16 2.68
N ARG A 229 16.25 -6.87 2.53
CA ARG A 229 15.89 -6.01 3.68
C ARG A 229 14.62 -6.51 4.36
N LEU A 230 13.60 -6.88 3.58
CA LEU A 230 12.36 -7.43 4.13
C LEU A 230 12.61 -8.71 4.94
N LEU A 231 13.44 -9.61 4.41
CA LEU A 231 13.82 -10.84 5.11
C LEU A 231 14.61 -10.55 6.40
N ALA A 232 15.51 -9.58 6.38
CA ALA A 232 16.26 -9.21 7.58
C ALA A 232 15.36 -8.71 8.71
N ILE A 233 14.29 -7.96 8.38
CA ILE A 233 13.33 -7.44 9.37
C ILE A 233 12.40 -8.55 9.87
N LEU A 234 11.91 -9.41 8.96
CA LEU A 234 10.96 -10.48 9.30
C LEU A 234 11.62 -11.68 10.01
N GLY A 235 12.94 -11.78 9.95
CA GLY A 235 13.72 -12.80 10.64
C GLY A 235 13.83 -14.14 9.91
N SER A 236 14.42 -15.13 10.59
CA SER A 236 14.85 -16.41 9.99
C SER A 236 13.68 -17.32 9.58
N SER A 237 12.47 -17.06 10.06
CA SER A 237 11.27 -17.80 9.63
C SER A 237 10.73 -17.35 8.28
N ALA A 238 11.21 -16.21 7.78
CA ALA A 238 10.74 -15.64 6.52
C ALA A 238 11.26 -16.44 5.33
N ARG A 239 10.36 -16.75 4.40
CA ARG A 239 10.67 -17.43 3.13
C ARG A 239 10.13 -16.61 1.96
N VAL A 240 10.83 -16.67 0.84
CA VAL A 240 10.42 -16.04 -0.42
C VAL A 240 9.92 -17.11 -1.38
N LEU A 241 8.77 -16.84 -1.98
CA LEU A 241 8.20 -17.66 -3.05
C LEU A 241 8.12 -16.81 -4.31
N THR A 242 8.57 -17.34 -5.44
CA THR A 242 8.32 -16.72 -6.73
C THR A 242 6.87 -16.93 -7.11
N VAL A 243 6.20 -15.87 -7.57
CA VAL A 243 4.84 -15.94 -8.11
C VAL A 243 4.96 -15.67 -9.62
N PRO A 244 4.96 -16.69 -10.46
CA PRO A 244 4.98 -16.49 -11.90
C PRO A 244 3.72 -15.75 -12.34
N VAL A 245 3.86 -14.81 -13.27
CA VAL A 245 2.72 -14.06 -13.81
C VAL A 245 2.22 -14.75 -15.07
N PRO A 246 0.93 -15.13 -15.11
CA PRO A 246 0.35 -15.79 -16.27
C PRO A 246 0.35 -14.92 -17.53
N ALA A 247 0.42 -15.55 -18.70
CA ALA A 247 0.43 -14.87 -19.99
C ALA A 247 -0.83 -14.03 -20.23
N ASP A 248 -1.95 -14.50 -19.73
CA ASP A 248 -3.28 -13.87 -19.80
C ASP A 248 -3.69 -13.21 -18.49
N CYS A 249 -2.70 -12.77 -17.68
CA CYS A 249 -2.94 -12.12 -16.40
C CYS A 249 -3.99 -11.02 -16.52
N THR A 250 -4.99 -11.06 -15.63
CA THR A 250 -6.11 -10.12 -15.62
C THR A 250 -5.83 -8.85 -14.82
N ASP A 251 -4.80 -8.84 -13.94
CA ASP A 251 -4.37 -7.61 -13.24
C ASP A 251 -3.45 -6.79 -14.15
N GLY A 252 -3.91 -5.61 -14.54
CA GLY A 252 -3.27 -4.74 -15.52
C GLY A 252 -2.08 -3.93 -15.01
N PHE A 253 -1.23 -4.44 -14.11
CA PHE A 253 0.03 -3.75 -13.79
C PHE A 253 1.06 -3.89 -14.92
N ALA A 254 1.97 -2.92 -15.04
CA ALA A 254 2.85 -2.79 -16.20
C ALA A 254 3.59 -4.09 -16.58
N LEU A 255 4.16 -4.79 -15.60
CA LEU A 255 4.92 -6.01 -15.83
C LEU A 255 4.05 -7.24 -16.15
N ALA A 256 2.73 -7.18 -15.95
CA ALA A 256 1.81 -8.24 -16.40
C ALA A 256 1.67 -8.31 -17.92
N LEU A 257 2.17 -7.30 -18.63
CA LEU A 257 2.15 -7.23 -20.10
C LEU A 257 3.38 -7.90 -20.75
N TRP A 258 4.13 -8.69 -19.99
CA TRP A 258 5.43 -9.26 -20.36
C TRP A 258 5.45 -10.00 -21.71
N ASN A 259 4.34 -10.57 -22.16
CA ASN A 259 4.19 -11.26 -23.46
C ASN A 259 3.21 -10.59 -24.42
N ARG A 260 2.64 -9.43 -24.05
CA ARG A 260 1.61 -8.69 -24.80
C ARG A 260 2.04 -7.23 -25.05
N PRO A 261 3.15 -7.02 -25.77
CA PRO A 261 3.70 -5.68 -25.95
C PRO A 261 2.73 -4.71 -26.68
N GLU A 262 1.83 -5.22 -27.53
CA GLU A 262 0.83 -4.44 -28.24
C GLU A 262 -0.11 -3.69 -27.27
N MET A 263 -0.40 -4.26 -26.11
CA MET A 263 -1.26 -3.61 -25.12
C MET A 263 -0.65 -2.33 -24.55
N VAL A 264 0.69 -2.20 -24.59
CA VAL A 264 1.36 -0.97 -24.14
C VAL A 264 1.06 0.19 -25.10
N LEU A 265 0.66 -0.06 -26.33
CA LEU A 265 0.27 0.98 -27.27
C LEU A 265 -1.09 1.62 -26.95
N ASP A 266 -1.92 0.95 -26.13
CA ASP A 266 -3.21 1.49 -25.69
C ASP A 266 -3.02 2.54 -24.58
N PRO A 267 -3.44 3.80 -24.79
CA PRO A 267 -3.35 4.84 -23.77
C PRO A 267 -4.09 4.51 -22.47
N ALA A 268 -5.23 3.79 -22.55
CA ALA A 268 -6.02 3.42 -21.38
C ALA A 268 -5.25 2.43 -20.48
N VAL A 269 -4.54 1.49 -21.10
CA VAL A 269 -3.67 0.54 -20.38
C VAL A 269 -2.52 1.27 -19.71
N ARG A 270 -1.86 2.21 -20.39
CA ARG A 270 -0.77 3.01 -19.80
C ARG A 270 -1.25 3.86 -18.64
N ALA A 271 -2.39 4.54 -18.78
CA ALA A 271 -2.96 5.38 -17.73
C ALA A 271 -3.26 4.61 -16.43
N ALA A 272 -3.58 3.32 -16.54
CA ALA A 272 -3.85 2.45 -15.40
C ALA A 272 -2.58 1.91 -14.71
N THR A 273 -1.39 2.14 -15.27
CA THR A 273 -0.13 1.64 -14.72
C THR A 273 0.72 2.76 -14.13
N SER A 274 1.17 2.62 -12.89
CA SER A 274 1.99 3.63 -12.19
C SER A 274 3.33 3.89 -12.91
N GLY A 275 3.84 2.92 -13.66
CA GLY A 275 5.06 3.04 -14.45
C GLY A 275 4.96 4.17 -15.46
N PHE A 276 3.90 4.18 -16.26
CA PHE A 276 3.65 5.19 -17.29
C PHE A 276 3.00 6.46 -16.73
N ALA A 277 2.00 6.35 -15.87
CA ALA A 277 1.24 7.49 -15.32
C ALA A 277 2.12 8.54 -14.60
N ARG A 278 3.37 8.21 -14.29
CA ARG A 278 4.34 9.08 -13.61
C ARG A 278 5.52 9.48 -14.50
N MET A 279 5.47 9.14 -15.79
CA MET A 279 6.50 9.54 -16.75
C MET A 279 6.27 10.97 -17.24
N ASP A 280 7.34 11.59 -17.69
CA ASP A 280 7.26 12.80 -18.51
C ASP A 280 6.54 12.47 -19.83
N PRO A 281 5.53 13.26 -20.25
CA PRO A 281 4.73 12.94 -21.45
C PRO A 281 5.55 12.79 -22.73
N ALA A 282 6.62 13.56 -22.91
CA ALA A 282 7.47 13.47 -24.09
C ALA A 282 8.29 12.17 -24.10
N ARG A 283 8.76 11.74 -22.93
CA ARG A 283 9.47 10.46 -22.75
C ARG A 283 8.53 9.26 -22.93
N GLU A 284 7.30 9.33 -22.40
CA GLU A 284 6.27 8.33 -22.63
C GLU A 284 6.01 8.18 -24.12
N ALA A 285 5.73 9.27 -24.85
CA ALA A 285 5.50 9.27 -26.29
C ALA A 285 6.67 8.64 -27.05
N ALA A 286 7.91 9.04 -26.73
CA ALA A 286 9.10 8.49 -27.39
C ALA A 286 9.28 6.99 -27.15
N ALA A 287 8.98 6.49 -25.94
CA ALA A 287 9.04 5.06 -25.61
C ALA A 287 7.98 4.27 -26.38
N VAL A 288 6.75 4.78 -26.44
CA VAL A 288 5.62 4.17 -27.16
C VAL A 288 5.88 4.13 -28.67
N ASP A 289 6.36 5.25 -29.25
CA ASP A 289 6.70 5.32 -30.68
C ASP A 289 7.84 4.35 -31.04
N ARG A 290 8.83 4.19 -30.17
CA ARG A 290 9.89 3.20 -30.34
C ARG A 290 9.34 1.77 -30.31
N LEU A 291 8.49 1.45 -29.33
CA LEU A 291 7.85 0.14 -29.25
C LEU A 291 6.99 -0.15 -30.49
N ALA A 292 6.21 0.85 -30.94
CA ALA A 292 5.37 0.69 -32.13
C ALA A 292 6.20 0.37 -33.38
N ARG A 293 7.34 1.06 -33.59
CA ARG A 293 8.28 0.76 -34.69
C ARG A 293 8.87 -0.64 -34.55
N ASP A 294 9.35 -1.00 -33.35
CA ASP A 294 9.98 -2.29 -33.11
C ASP A 294 9.01 -3.47 -33.30
N LEU A 295 7.72 -3.26 -33.05
CA LEU A 295 6.66 -4.23 -33.34
C LEU A 295 6.39 -4.32 -34.86
N ALA A 296 6.31 -3.17 -35.54
CA ALA A 296 6.01 -3.11 -36.96
C ALA A 296 7.12 -3.74 -37.82
N ASP A 297 8.40 -3.57 -37.45
CA ASP A 297 9.55 -4.11 -38.17
C ASP A 297 10.01 -5.49 -37.67
N GLY A 298 9.33 -6.05 -36.65
CA GLY A 298 9.64 -7.35 -36.04
C GLY A 298 10.87 -7.35 -35.14
N SER A 299 11.45 -6.19 -34.84
CA SER A 299 12.64 -6.09 -33.96
C SER A 299 12.33 -6.54 -32.54
N TRP A 300 11.14 -6.23 -32.02
CA TRP A 300 10.72 -6.71 -30.71
C TRP A 300 10.65 -8.24 -30.69
N ASP A 301 10.03 -8.87 -31.70
CA ASP A 301 9.89 -10.33 -31.78
C ASP A 301 11.24 -11.03 -31.96
N ARG A 302 12.18 -10.44 -32.68
CA ARG A 302 13.54 -10.99 -32.75
C ARG A 302 14.24 -11.05 -31.41
N ARG A 303 14.02 -10.06 -30.55
CA ARG A 303 14.64 -9.99 -29.21
C ARG A 303 13.85 -10.76 -28.15
N ASN A 304 12.52 -10.63 -28.16
CA ASN A 304 11.66 -11.04 -27.05
C ASN A 304 10.55 -12.05 -27.48
N GLY A 305 10.49 -12.47 -28.73
CA GLY A 305 9.43 -13.34 -29.26
C GLY A 305 9.35 -14.71 -28.57
N HIS A 306 10.45 -15.17 -27.98
CA HIS A 306 10.48 -16.39 -27.13
C HIS A 306 9.53 -16.31 -25.92
N LEU A 307 9.09 -15.11 -25.54
CA LEU A 307 8.16 -14.90 -24.43
C LEU A 307 6.71 -15.22 -24.86
N ARG A 308 6.34 -15.03 -26.12
CA ARG A 308 4.95 -15.16 -26.58
C ARG A 308 4.35 -16.55 -26.39
N GLY A 309 5.17 -17.59 -26.43
CA GLY A 309 4.73 -18.98 -26.25
C GLY A 309 4.77 -19.48 -24.79
N ARG A 310 5.18 -18.67 -23.85
CA ARG A 310 5.25 -19.08 -22.42
C ARG A 310 3.89 -18.94 -21.77
N PRO A 311 3.44 -19.92 -20.96
CA PRO A 311 2.19 -19.81 -20.20
C PRO A 311 2.29 -18.84 -19.03
N GLU A 312 3.50 -18.68 -18.46
CA GLU A 312 3.80 -17.82 -17.32
C GLU A 312 5.26 -17.37 -17.35
N PHE A 313 5.57 -16.31 -16.63
CA PHE A 313 6.94 -15.78 -16.57
C PHE A 313 7.24 -15.13 -15.21
N ASP A 314 8.47 -15.28 -14.73
CA ASP A 314 8.97 -14.57 -13.55
C ASP A 314 9.37 -13.14 -13.90
N ILE A 315 8.55 -12.19 -13.50
CA ILE A 315 8.78 -10.76 -13.66
C ILE A 315 9.29 -10.08 -12.38
N GLY A 316 9.67 -10.89 -11.39
CA GLY A 316 10.06 -10.38 -10.07
C GLY A 316 8.94 -10.30 -9.04
N LEU A 317 7.75 -10.85 -9.31
CA LEU A 317 6.69 -10.88 -8.29
C LEU A 317 7.05 -11.89 -7.21
N ARG A 318 7.11 -11.42 -5.97
CA ARG A 318 7.56 -12.20 -4.79
C ARG A 318 6.51 -12.20 -3.70
N LEU A 319 6.22 -13.37 -3.19
CA LEU A 319 5.41 -13.59 -2.02
C LEU A 319 6.34 -13.94 -0.85
N ILE A 320 6.35 -13.12 0.19
CA ILE A 320 7.17 -13.32 1.38
C ILE A 320 6.24 -13.73 2.51
N VAL A 321 6.56 -14.84 3.16
CA VAL A 321 5.77 -15.40 4.27
C VAL A 321 6.69 -15.56 5.47
N ALA A 322 6.31 -14.94 6.59
CA ALA A 322 7.01 -15.09 7.86
C ALA A 322 6.07 -15.67 8.92
N GLU A 323 6.50 -16.73 9.57
CA GLU A 323 5.83 -17.26 10.77
C GLU A 323 6.36 -16.51 11.98
N LEU A 324 5.45 -15.93 12.75
CA LEU A 324 5.83 -15.23 13.98
C LEU A 324 5.95 -16.25 15.12
N ALA A 325 7.04 -16.17 15.88
CA ALA A 325 7.17 -16.95 17.09
C ALA A 325 6.00 -16.64 18.02
N ARG A 326 5.31 -17.67 18.51
CA ARG A 326 4.30 -17.45 19.55
C ARG A 326 5.01 -16.81 20.75
N ALA A 327 4.61 -15.61 21.13
CA ALA A 327 4.85 -15.17 22.48
C ALA A 327 4.13 -16.20 23.37
N GLU A 328 4.89 -17.00 24.11
CA GLU A 328 4.32 -17.80 25.18
C GLU A 328 3.65 -16.83 26.12
N LEU A 329 2.32 -16.84 26.10
CA LEU A 329 1.52 -16.13 27.10
C LEU A 329 1.75 -16.89 28.42
N GLY A 330 2.72 -16.41 29.22
CA GLY A 330 2.93 -16.83 30.59
C GLY A 330 1.79 -16.36 31.50
#